data_94a0916fba6bcbe5674273937d8dca75
#
_entry.id   94a0916fba6bcbe5674273937d8dca75
#
_cell.length_a   1.000
_cell.length_b   1.000
_cell.length_c   1.000
_cell.angle_alpha   90.00
_cell.angle_beta   90.00
_cell.angle_gamma   90.00
#
_symmetry.space_group_name_H-M   'P 1'
#
loop_
_entity.id
_entity.type
_entity.pdbx_description
1 polymer ?
#
loop_
_entity_poly.entity_id
_entity_poly.type
_entity_poly.pdbx_seq_one_letter_code
_entity_poly.pdbx_strand_id
1 'polypeptide(L)'
;MIAGFDFSVAKPACCLVTMDAAAGVSYDFICWPQDIKKSAAAKYAGCGVSCYSRNLEPVSHVAEGSTETVKAHIRRAMALADIINGWLSSRKNDGDLLYVASEGLSFGSKGDAVTNLATYKGVFLAGLMRIGLADDLFTYSPTTMKSVAGCAGKAFRSLKDPMIERFGQNGPSEHPFTWAVRNRRLIAKTAWIDCVDDLCDAYWVTRTCYIKEKDMSGFPEIPDFEKEIII
;
A
#
# COMPACT_ATOMS: atom_id res chain seq x y z
N MET A 1 -2.61 14.95 4.00
CA MET A 1 -1.85 13.70 3.63
C MET A 1 -2.80 12.68 3.05
N ILE A 2 -2.31 11.85 2.11
CA ILE A 2 -3.06 10.70 1.57
C ILE A 2 -2.19 9.46 1.74
N ALA A 3 -2.69 8.43 2.41
CA ALA A 3 -2.02 7.14 2.59
C ALA A 3 -2.78 6.06 1.81
N GLY A 4 -2.20 5.53 0.74
CA GLY A 4 -2.74 4.41 -0.02
C GLY A 4 -2.08 3.10 0.36
N PHE A 5 -2.90 2.08 0.63
CA PHE A 5 -2.43 0.76 1.05
C PHE A 5 -2.80 -0.33 0.04
N ASP A 6 -1.80 -1.06 -0.42
CA ASP A 6 -1.99 -2.44 -0.86
C ASP A 6 -1.85 -3.34 0.38
N PHE A 7 -2.99 -3.89 0.81
CA PHE A 7 -3.06 -4.61 2.08
C PHE A 7 -2.98 -6.10 1.85
N SER A 8 -1.78 -6.64 1.86
CA SER A 8 -1.53 -8.08 1.84
C SER A 8 -1.19 -8.61 3.23
N VAL A 9 -1.56 -9.88 3.51
CA VAL A 9 -1.25 -10.52 4.80
C VAL A 9 0.27 -10.70 4.99
N ALA A 10 0.98 -10.92 3.90
CA ALA A 10 2.42 -11.21 3.93
C ALA A 10 3.29 -9.95 3.83
N LYS A 11 2.88 -8.97 3.03
CA LYS A 11 3.71 -7.83 2.64
C LYS A 11 2.89 -6.55 2.44
N PRO A 12 2.16 -6.07 3.46
CA PRO A 12 1.41 -4.83 3.28
C PRO A 12 2.37 -3.69 2.93
N ALA A 13 1.95 -2.86 1.98
CA ALA A 13 2.70 -1.71 1.50
C ALA A 13 1.86 -0.44 1.57
N CYS A 14 2.54 0.69 1.71
CA CYS A 14 1.93 2.01 1.74
C CYS A 14 2.72 2.99 0.85
N CYS A 15 1.98 3.82 0.14
CA CYS A 15 2.47 5.07 -0.40
C CYS A 15 1.80 6.21 0.37
N LEU A 16 2.56 6.94 1.18
CA LEU A 16 2.10 8.15 1.85
C LEU A 16 2.53 9.37 1.04
N VAL A 17 1.57 10.23 0.72
CA VAL A 17 1.83 11.53 0.08
C VAL A 17 1.51 12.62 1.06
N THR A 18 2.50 13.48 1.30
CA THR A 18 2.38 14.63 2.18
C THR A 18 2.55 15.91 1.38
N MET A 19 1.70 16.90 1.66
CA MET A 19 1.83 18.25 1.14
C MET A 19 2.34 19.15 2.26
N ASP A 20 3.48 19.76 2.06
CA ASP A 20 4.01 20.80 2.92
C ASP A 20 4.01 22.13 2.16
N ALA A 21 3.50 23.18 2.78
CA ALA A 21 3.37 24.50 2.14
C ALA A 21 4.73 25.09 1.71
N ALA A 22 5.82 24.73 2.40
CA ALA A 22 7.16 25.23 2.11
C ALA A 22 8.01 24.24 1.30
N ALA A 23 7.87 22.93 1.58
CA ALA A 23 8.67 21.87 0.96
C ALA A 23 8.02 21.23 -0.27
N GLY A 24 6.73 21.48 -0.51
CA GLY A 24 5.97 20.89 -1.63
C GLY A 24 5.50 19.48 -1.36
N VAL A 25 5.40 18.67 -2.42
CA VAL A 25 4.93 17.27 -2.34
C VAL A 25 6.07 16.33 -1.99
N SER A 26 5.86 15.48 -1.00
CA SER A 26 6.77 14.39 -0.68
C SER A 26 6.06 13.04 -0.74
N TYR A 27 6.83 11.99 -1.03
CA TYR A 27 6.38 10.61 -1.15
C TYR A 27 7.20 9.71 -0.24
N ASP A 28 6.52 8.97 0.64
CA ASP A 28 7.12 7.90 1.43
C ASP A 28 6.60 6.56 0.94
N PHE A 29 7.51 5.69 0.50
CA PHE A 29 7.19 4.30 0.13
C PHE A 29 7.65 3.37 1.24
N ILE A 30 6.71 2.59 1.80
CA ILE A 30 6.98 1.75 2.95
C ILE A 30 6.34 0.37 2.75
N CYS A 31 7.05 -0.67 3.17
CA CYS A 31 6.49 -2.01 3.27
C CYS A 31 6.84 -2.70 4.58
N TRP A 32 5.97 -3.61 5.00
CA TRP A 32 6.13 -4.40 6.22
C TRP A 32 6.11 -5.90 5.90
N PRO A 33 7.14 -6.44 5.24
CA PRO A 33 7.24 -7.85 4.95
C PRO A 33 7.39 -8.69 6.22
N GLN A 34 6.88 -9.92 6.22
CA GLN A 34 7.05 -10.85 7.34
C GLN A 34 8.53 -11.13 7.59
N ASP A 35 9.23 -11.49 6.51
CA ASP A 35 10.65 -11.77 6.53
C ASP A 35 11.31 -11.09 5.35
N ILE A 36 12.31 -10.26 5.63
CA ILE A 36 13.13 -9.66 4.58
C ILE A 36 14.60 -9.88 4.88
N LYS A 37 15.35 -10.34 3.90
CA LYS A 37 16.81 -10.46 4.03
C LYS A 37 17.42 -9.06 4.18
N LYS A 38 18.39 -8.89 5.07
CA LYS A 38 19.09 -7.61 5.30
C LYS A 38 19.63 -6.99 4.00
N SER A 39 20.14 -7.83 3.08
CA SER A 39 20.61 -7.37 1.77
C SER A 39 19.52 -6.79 0.89
N ALA A 40 18.30 -7.33 0.97
CA ALA A 40 17.15 -6.80 0.25
C ALA A 40 16.68 -5.49 0.89
N ALA A 41 16.54 -5.43 2.21
CA ALA A 41 16.19 -4.21 2.92
C ALA A 41 17.15 -3.05 2.61
N ALA A 42 18.46 -3.32 2.57
CA ALA A 42 19.47 -2.32 2.19
C ALA A 42 19.28 -1.80 0.76
N LYS A 43 18.88 -2.67 -0.19
CA LYS A 43 18.60 -2.24 -1.57
C LYS A 43 17.37 -1.34 -1.66
N TYR A 44 16.31 -1.68 -0.94
CA TYR A 44 15.12 -0.83 -0.87
C TYR A 44 15.44 0.53 -0.24
N ALA A 45 16.18 0.53 0.88
CA ALA A 45 16.63 1.78 1.51
C ALA A 45 17.46 2.65 0.56
N GLY A 46 18.36 2.04 -0.24
CA GLY A 46 19.12 2.74 -1.28
C GLY A 46 18.25 3.32 -2.40
N CYS A 47 16.98 2.92 -2.50
CA CYS A 47 16.00 3.47 -3.43
C CYS A 47 14.95 4.35 -2.71
N GLY A 48 15.18 4.77 -1.48
CA GLY A 48 14.25 5.61 -0.74
C GLY A 48 12.99 4.87 -0.24
N VAL A 49 13.03 3.53 -0.16
CA VAL A 49 11.92 2.73 0.37
C VAL A 49 12.27 2.23 1.77
N SER A 50 11.39 2.47 2.72
CA SER A 50 11.51 1.94 4.08
C SER A 50 10.90 0.54 4.18
N CYS A 51 11.70 -0.44 4.58
CA CYS A 51 11.25 -1.81 4.80
C CYS A 51 11.40 -2.19 6.28
N TYR A 52 10.28 -2.43 6.94
CA TYR A 52 10.25 -2.85 8.34
C TYR A 52 9.88 -4.33 8.44
N SER A 53 10.86 -5.19 8.73
CA SER A 53 10.58 -6.60 8.99
C SER A 53 9.70 -6.75 10.23
N ARG A 54 8.70 -7.62 10.13
CA ARG A 54 7.77 -7.91 11.22
C ARG A 54 8.16 -9.22 11.88
N ASN A 55 8.46 -9.17 13.17
CA ASN A 55 8.62 -10.36 13.99
C ASN A 55 7.26 -10.75 14.60
N LEU A 56 6.27 -11.01 13.75
CA LEU A 56 4.99 -11.52 14.23
C LEU A 56 5.07 -13.03 14.39
N GLU A 57 4.56 -13.52 15.51
CA GLU A 57 4.44 -14.96 15.75
C GLU A 57 3.75 -15.65 14.56
N PRO A 58 4.35 -16.72 14.02
CA PRO A 58 3.70 -17.48 12.97
C PRO A 58 2.39 -18.05 13.52
N VAL A 59 1.34 -18.01 12.70
CA VAL A 59 0.14 -18.80 13.02
C VAL A 59 0.56 -20.27 12.90
N SER A 60 0.76 -20.93 14.05
CA SER A 60 1.05 -22.36 14.07
C SER A 60 -0.08 -23.07 13.33
N HIS A 61 0.26 -24.11 12.55
CA HIS A 61 -0.68 -24.94 11.83
C HIS A 61 -1.55 -25.77 12.80
N VAL A 62 -2.45 -25.07 13.46
CA VAL A 62 -3.61 -25.67 14.10
C VAL A 62 -4.58 -25.99 12.97
N ALA A 63 -5.37 -27.06 13.10
CA ALA A 63 -6.28 -27.51 12.05
C ALA A 63 -7.05 -26.31 11.43
N GLU A 64 -6.99 -26.18 10.11
CA GLU A 64 -7.69 -25.13 9.37
C GLU A 64 -9.14 -24.98 9.83
N GLY A 65 -9.59 -23.74 10.02
CA GLY A 65 -10.95 -23.45 10.47
C GLY A 65 -11.20 -23.62 11.97
N SER A 66 -10.20 -24.01 12.77
CA SER A 66 -10.38 -24.07 14.22
C SER A 66 -10.50 -22.67 14.84
N THR A 67 -11.23 -22.57 15.95
CA THR A 67 -11.37 -21.33 16.73
C THR A 67 -10.00 -20.75 17.11
N GLU A 68 -9.03 -21.58 17.41
CA GLU A 68 -7.67 -21.14 17.78
C GLU A 68 -6.91 -20.55 16.59
N THR A 69 -7.08 -21.11 15.39
CA THR A 69 -6.53 -20.53 14.15
C THR A 69 -7.11 -19.14 13.89
N VAL A 70 -8.42 -18.96 14.02
CA VAL A 70 -9.08 -17.66 13.86
C VAL A 70 -8.56 -16.65 14.89
N LYS A 71 -8.45 -17.04 16.16
CA LYS A 71 -7.89 -16.18 17.21
C LYS A 71 -6.44 -15.79 16.92
N ALA A 72 -5.63 -16.71 16.42
CA ALA A 72 -4.25 -16.44 16.05
C ALA A 72 -4.15 -15.42 14.91
N HIS A 73 -4.98 -15.54 13.88
CA HIS A 73 -5.06 -14.56 12.79
C HIS A 73 -5.50 -13.19 13.28
N ILE A 74 -6.50 -13.11 14.17
CA ILE A 74 -6.97 -11.83 14.74
C ILE A 74 -5.85 -11.18 15.55
N ARG A 75 -5.18 -11.90 16.45
CA ARG A 75 -4.06 -11.36 17.24
C ARG A 75 -2.95 -10.82 16.35
N ARG A 76 -2.60 -11.57 15.31
CA ARG A 76 -1.58 -11.14 14.33
C ARG A 76 -2.02 -9.91 13.54
N ALA A 77 -3.31 -9.85 13.14
CA ALA A 77 -3.87 -8.69 12.48
C ALA A 77 -3.82 -7.44 13.37
N MET A 78 -4.14 -7.58 14.66
CA MET A 78 -4.05 -6.49 15.64
C MET A 78 -2.61 -6.00 15.80
N ALA A 79 -1.66 -6.90 15.98
CA ALA A 79 -0.24 -6.54 16.11
C ALA A 79 0.29 -5.82 14.86
N LEU A 80 -0.12 -6.25 13.66
CA LEU A 80 0.21 -5.56 12.42
C LEU A 80 -0.44 -4.17 12.35
N ALA A 81 -1.72 -4.07 12.68
CA ALA A 81 -2.43 -2.80 12.70
C ALA A 81 -1.77 -1.80 13.67
N ASP A 82 -1.35 -2.25 14.85
CA ASP A 82 -0.66 -1.40 15.83
C ASP A 82 0.67 -0.87 15.29
N ILE A 83 1.45 -1.70 14.57
CA ILE A 83 2.71 -1.28 13.93
C ILE A 83 2.44 -0.20 12.88
N ILE A 84 1.47 -0.43 11.99
CA ILE A 84 1.15 0.50 10.89
C ILE A 84 0.55 1.79 11.45
N ASN A 85 -0.38 1.71 12.39
CA ASN A 85 -1.02 2.86 13.01
C ASN A 85 -0.01 3.70 13.81
N GLY A 86 0.92 3.07 14.53
CA GLY A 86 2.01 3.75 15.20
C GLY A 86 2.92 4.50 14.23
N TRP A 87 3.21 3.89 13.07
CA TRP A 87 3.97 4.56 12.03
C TRP A 87 3.21 5.77 11.44
N LEU A 88 1.93 5.62 11.09
CA LEU A 88 1.10 6.71 10.59
C LEU A 88 1.00 7.85 11.61
N SER A 89 0.78 7.53 12.89
CA SER A 89 0.75 8.53 13.96
C SER A 89 2.06 9.33 14.07
N SER A 90 3.20 8.69 13.82
CA SER A 90 4.50 9.37 13.85
C SER A 90 4.72 10.32 12.66
N ARG A 91 3.87 10.25 11.64
CA ARG A 91 3.94 11.08 10.42
C ARG A 91 2.87 12.17 10.38
N LYS A 92 1.79 12.02 11.12
CA LYS A 92 0.72 13.01 11.19
C LYS A 92 1.06 14.05 12.27
N ASN A 93 1.11 15.32 11.87
CA ASN A 93 1.21 16.43 12.83
C ASN A 93 -0.18 16.87 13.30
N ASP A 94 -0.23 17.64 14.38
CA ASP A 94 -1.48 18.23 14.86
C ASP A 94 -2.05 19.18 13.79
N GLY A 95 -3.33 18.96 13.45
CA GLY A 95 -4.02 19.74 12.42
C GLY A 95 -3.89 19.19 10.99
N ASP A 96 -3.01 18.22 10.74
CA ASP A 96 -2.97 17.56 9.43
C ASP A 96 -4.21 16.68 9.22
N LEU A 97 -4.83 16.78 8.05
CA LEU A 97 -5.86 15.83 7.62
C LEU A 97 -5.20 14.58 7.01
N LEU A 98 -5.64 13.40 7.41
CA LEU A 98 -5.17 12.12 6.86
C LEU A 98 -6.32 11.35 6.21
N TYR A 99 -6.24 11.23 4.88
CA TYR A 99 -7.12 10.39 4.08
C TYR A 99 -6.45 9.03 3.86
N VAL A 100 -7.14 7.96 4.16
CA VAL A 100 -6.62 6.61 4.00
C VAL A 100 -7.40 5.87 2.93
N ALA A 101 -6.70 5.35 1.96
CA ALA A 101 -7.28 4.52 0.90
C ALA A 101 -6.69 3.11 0.91
N SER A 102 -7.48 2.14 0.51
CA SER A 102 -7.00 0.76 0.39
C SER A 102 -7.63 0.07 -0.81
N GLU A 103 -6.90 -0.91 -1.38
CA GLU A 103 -7.47 -1.81 -2.36
C GLU A 103 -8.63 -2.61 -1.77
N GLY A 104 -9.74 -2.72 -2.51
CA GLY A 104 -10.88 -3.57 -2.16
C GLY A 104 -10.56 -5.06 -2.34
N LEU A 105 -11.34 -5.91 -1.66
CA LEU A 105 -11.25 -7.34 -1.88
C LEU A 105 -11.73 -7.68 -3.30
N SER A 106 -10.98 -8.53 -3.99
CA SER A 106 -11.36 -9.02 -5.31
C SER A 106 -12.56 -9.97 -5.19
N PHE A 107 -13.64 -9.70 -5.92
CA PHE A 107 -14.83 -10.57 -5.95
C PHE A 107 -14.57 -11.99 -6.48
N GLY A 108 -13.45 -12.21 -7.15
CA GLY A 108 -13.07 -13.52 -7.70
C GLY A 108 -12.25 -14.38 -6.75
N SER A 109 -11.79 -13.83 -5.65
CA SER A 109 -10.97 -14.56 -4.69
C SER A 109 -11.84 -15.46 -3.82
N LYS A 110 -11.39 -16.67 -3.54
CA LYS A 110 -12.13 -17.70 -2.77
C LYS A 110 -11.24 -18.32 -1.70
N GLY A 111 -11.87 -18.86 -0.66
CA GLY A 111 -11.21 -19.63 0.39
C GLY A 111 -10.62 -18.78 1.53
N ASP A 112 -9.87 -19.43 2.39
CA ASP A 112 -9.34 -18.88 3.65
C ASP A 112 -8.43 -17.67 3.46
N ALA A 113 -7.72 -17.58 2.33
CA ALA A 113 -6.86 -16.44 2.03
C ALA A 113 -7.66 -15.13 1.98
N VAL A 114 -8.86 -15.13 1.41
CA VAL A 114 -9.74 -13.95 1.35
C VAL A 114 -10.28 -13.60 2.73
N THR A 115 -10.72 -14.61 3.49
CA THR A 115 -11.21 -14.41 4.85
C THR A 115 -10.14 -13.82 5.74
N ASN A 116 -8.91 -14.32 5.63
CA ASN A 116 -7.77 -13.80 6.36
C ASN A 116 -7.46 -12.35 5.93
N LEU A 117 -7.41 -12.07 4.63
CA LEU A 117 -7.18 -10.72 4.12
C LEU A 117 -8.26 -9.73 4.59
N ALA A 118 -9.54 -10.14 4.54
CA ALA A 118 -10.65 -9.35 5.05
C ALA A 118 -10.52 -9.06 6.55
N THR A 119 -10.11 -10.06 7.33
CA THR A 119 -9.87 -9.90 8.77
C THR A 119 -8.76 -8.89 9.03
N TYR A 120 -7.60 -9.03 8.39
CA TYR A 120 -6.45 -8.12 8.58
C TYR A 120 -6.82 -6.69 8.19
N LYS A 121 -7.44 -6.51 7.02
CA LYS A 121 -7.89 -5.21 6.55
C LYS A 121 -8.95 -4.60 7.48
N GLY A 122 -9.94 -5.37 7.89
CA GLY A 122 -11.00 -4.92 8.79
C GLY A 122 -10.46 -4.46 10.14
N VAL A 123 -9.55 -5.24 10.74
CA VAL A 123 -8.89 -4.88 12.01
C VAL A 123 -8.08 -3.60 11.86
N PHE A 124 -7.32 -3.45 10.78
CA PHE A 124 -6.52 -2.25 10.51
C PHE A 124 -7.41 -1.01 10.37
N LEU A 125 -8.43 -1.05 9.51
CA LEU A 125 -9.33 0.09 9.28
C LEU A 125 -10.12 0.44 10.55
N ALA A 126 -10.63 -0.55 11.28
CA ALA A 126 -11.30 -0.33 12.55
C ALA A 126 -10.35 0.28 13.60
N GLY A 127 -9.08 -0.10 13.58
CA GLY A 127 -8.04 0.50 14.43
C GLY A 127 -7.86 1.98 14.15
N LEU A 128 -7.75 2.38 12.87
CA LEU A 128 -7.63 3.78 12.46
C LEU A 128 -8.84 4.62 12.91
N MET A 129 -10.05 4.11 12.70
CA MET A 129 -11.28 4.79 13.12
C MET A 129 -11.34 4.96 14.64
N ARG A 130 -11.02 3.90 15.40
CA ARG A 130 -11.08 3.92 16.87
C ARG A 130 -10.17 4.95 17.52
N ILE A 131 -8.98 5.16 16.92
CA ILE A 131 -8.01 6.13 17.45
C ILE A 131 -8.15 7.52 16.82
N GLY A 132 -9.12 7.73 15.92
CA GLY A 132 -9.34 8.99 15.23
C GLY A 132 -8.15 9.46 14.40
N LEU A 133 -7.34 8.51 13.90
CA LEU A 133 -6.14 8.85 13.15
C LEU A 133 -6.47 9.25 11.71
N ALA A 134 -7.39 8.55 11.07
CA ALA A 134 -7.83 8.87 9.71
C ALA A 134 -9.07 9.77 9.75
N ASP A 135 -9.05 10.84 8.98
CA ASP A 135 -10.18 11.77 8.83
C ASP A 135 -11.22 11.18 7.87
N ASP A 136 -10.77 10.41 6.87
CA ASP A 136 -11.67 9.63 6.00
C ASP A 136 -11.01 8.33 5.51
N LEU A 137 -11.86 7.35 5.15
CA LEU A 137 -11.46 6.01 4.72
C LEU A 137 -12.11 5.63 3.40
N PHE A 138 -11.30 5.31 2.40
CA PHE A 138 -11.74 4.95 1.06
C PHE A 138 -11.34 3.51 0.70
N THR A 139 -12.14 2.88 -0.14
CA THR A 139 -11.81 1.56 -0.69
C THR A 139 -12.14 1.50 -2.16
N TYR A 140 -11.17 1.13 -2.99
CA TYR A 140 -11.32 1.06 -4.44
C TYR A 140 -11.13 -0.37 -4.94
N SER A 141 -11.96 -0.77 -5.92
CA SER A 141 -11.78 -2.08 -6.53
C SER A 141 -10.48 -2.14 -7.34
N PRO A 142 -9.86 -3.34 -7.47
CA PRO A 142 -8.71 -3.52 -8.35
C PRO A 142 -8.95 -3.04 -9.79
N THR A 143 -10.18 -3.17 -10.28
CA THR A 143 -10.58 -2.70 -11.62
C THR A 143 -10.53 -1.18 -11.71
N THR A 144 -10.95 -0.47 -10.66
CA THR A 144 -10.89 1.00 -10.61
C THR A 144 -9.45 1.49 -10.66
N MET A 145 -8.57 0.88 -9.87
CA MET A 145 -7.14 1.23 -9.85
C MET A 145 -6.48 0.96 -11.21
N LYS A 146 -6.74 -0.21 -11.81
CA LYS A 146 -6.25 -0.52 -13.16
C LYS A 146 -6.75 0.45 -14.22
N SER A 147 -7.99 0.94 -14.10
CA SER A 147 -8.52 1.97 -14.99
C SER A 147 -7.75 3.27 -14.85
N VAL A 148 -7.50 3.73 -13.62
CA VAL A 148 -6.69 4.92 -13.34
C VAL A 148 -5.26 4.76 -13.84
N ALA A 149 -4.68 3.56 -13.73
CA ALA A 149 -3.32 3.27 -14.22
C ALA A 149 -3.25 3.11 -15.76
N GLY A 150 -4.37 3.22 -16.49
CA GLY A 150 -4.39 2.94 -17.94
C GLY A 150 -4.21 1.46 -18.30
N CYS A 151 -4.46 0.56 -17.34
CA CYS A 151 -4.32 -0.90 -17.48
C CYS A 151 -5.70 -1.61 -17.44
N ALA A 152 -6.78 -0.92 -17.82
CA ALA A 152 -8.11 -1.51 -17.87
C ALA A 152 -8.27 -2.42 -19.12
N GLY A 153 -9.03 -3.51 -18.96
CA GLY A 153 -9.40 -4.37 -20.07
C GLY A 153 -8.99 -5.83 -19.87
N LYS A 154 -9.50 -6.69 -20.77
CA LYS A 154 -9.28 -8.15 -20.70
C LYS A 154 -7.81 -8.55 -20.83
N ALA A 155 -7.03 -7.81 -21.62
CA ALA A 155 -5.61 -8.07 -21.86
C ALA A 155 -4.76 -7.91 -20.58
N PHE A 156 -5.21 -7.13 -19.59
CA PHE A 156 -4.46 -6.82 -18.38
C PHE A 156 -5.01 -7.49 -17.10
N ARG A 157 -6.05 -8.33 -17.23
CA ARG A 157 -6.77 -8.87 -16.04
C ARG A 157 -5.90 -9.65 -15.06
N SER A 158 -4.87 -10.33 -15.53
CA SER A 158 -4.03 -11.24 -14.73
C SER A 158 -2.57 -10.80 -14.61
N LEU A 159 -2.19 -9.68 -15.20
CA LEU A 159 -0.80 -9.27 -15.28
C LEU A 159 -0.52 -8.17 -14.22
N LYS A 160 0.51 -8.36 -13.41
CA LYS A 160 1.06 -7.34 -12.50
C LYS A 160 2.05 -6.41 -13.20
N ASP A 161 2.80 -6.94 -14.16
CA ASP A 161 3.84 -6.19 -14.89
C ASP A 161 3.38 -4.85 -15.47
N PRO A 162 2.17 -4.73 -16.10
CA PRO A 162 1.71 -3.43 -16.59
C PRO A 162 1.56 -2.36 -15.51
N MET A 163 1.11 -2.72 -14.31
CA MET A 163 0.99 -1.76 -13.21
C MET A 163 2.35 -1.24 -12.76
N ILE A 164 3.34 -2.12 -12.71
CA ILE A 164 4.73 -1.79 -12.39
C ILE A 164 5.34 -0.91 -13.49
N GLU A 165 5.14 -1.26 -14.75
CA GLU A 165 5.64 -0.46 -15.89
C GLU A 165 5.01 0.93 -15.90
N ARG A 166 3.70 1.03 -15.68
CA ARG A 166 3.00 2.31 -15.56
C ARG A 166 3.49 3.14 -14.38
N PHE A 167 3.77 2.50 -13.24
CA PHE A 167 4.39 3.20 -12.12
C PHE A 167 5.77 3.75 -12.52
N GLY A 168 6.61 2.99 -13.17
CA GLY A 168 7.92 3.45 -13.65
C GLY A 168 7.83 4.67 -14.58
N GLN A 169 6.76 4.79 -15.37
CA GLN A 169 6.52 5.91 -16.28
C GLN A 169 5.87 7.11 -15.62
N ASN A 170 4.95 6.90 -14.69
CA ASN A 170 4.03 7.90 -14.14
C ASN A 170 4.20 8.17 -12.64
N GLY A 171 5.08 7.43 -11.96
CA GLY A 171 5.41 7.66 -10.56
C GLY A 171 6.19 8.98 -10.37
N PRO A 172 6.35 9.44 -9.13
CA PRO A 172 7.04 10.70 -8.85
C PRO A 172 8.47 10.68 -9.42
N SER A 173 8.73 11.55 -10.41
CA SER A 173 9.93 11.49 -11.26
C SER A 173 11.24 11.62 -10.48
N GLU A 174 11.22 12.44 -9.43
CA GLU A 174 12.39 12.70 -8.58
C GLU A 174 12.61 11.63 -7.52
N HIS A 175 11.66 10.73 -7.31
CA HIS A 175 11.79 9.72 -6.25
C HIS A 175 12.70 8.57 -6.69
N PRO A 176 13.71 8.19 -5.87
CA PRO A 176 14.67 7.13 -6.22
C PRO A 176 14.02 5.76 -6.50
N PHE A 177 12.88 5.45 -5.87
CA PHE A 177 12.13 4.23 -6.13
C PHE A 177 11.56 4.20 -7.55
N THR A 178 10.96 5.29 -8.01
CA THR A 178 10.45 5.40 -9.38
C THR A 178 11.58 5.20 -10.40
N TRP A 179 12.73 5.84 -10.15
CA TRP A 179 13.89 5.67 -11.01
C TRP A 179 14.38 4.21 -11.03
N ALA A 180 14.43 3.55 -9.86
CA ALA A 180 14.85 2.15 -9.75
C ALA A 180 13.90 1.20 -10.49
N VAL A 181 12.59 1.41 -10.39
CA VAL A 181 11.57 0.63 -11.12
C VAL A 181 11.70 0.87 -12.62
N ARG A 182 11.77 2.13 -13.06
CA ARG A 182 11.93 2.50 -14.47
C ARG A 182 13.17 1.85 -15.10
N ASN A 183 14.28 1.79 -14.39
CA ASN A 183 15.51 1.19 -14.84
C ASN A 183 15.61 -0.31 -14.52
N ARG A 184 14.54 -0.92 -14.02
CA ARG A 184 14.45 -2.35 -13.67
C ARG A 184 15.50 -2.84 -12.68
N ARG A 185 16.12 -1.96 -11.89
CA ARG A 185 17.16 -2.33 -10.92
C ARG A 185 16.64 -3.18 -9.76
N LEU A 186 15.34 -3.05 -9.43
CA LEU A 186 14.68 -3.84 -8.40
C LEU A 186 13.89 -5.03 -8.97
N ILE A 187 13.73 -5.12 -10.30
CA ILE A 187 12.89 -6.12 -10.98
C ILE A 187 13.72 -7.27 -11.57
N ALA A 188 14.98 -7.42 -11.22
CA ALA A 188 15.79 -8.48 -11.79
C ALA A 188 15.64 -9.81 -11.05
N LYS A 189 14.88 -10.73 -11.62
CA LYS A 189 14.97 -12.22 -11.57
C LYS A 189 15.26 -12.95 -10.23
N THR A 190 15.16 -12.36 -9.05
CA THR A 190 15.47 -13.04 -7.80
C THR A 190 14.40 -12.78 -6.73
N ALA A 191 14.17 -13.75 -5.87
CA ALA A 191 13.13 -13.81 -4.83
C ALA A 191 13.11 -12.68 -3.76
N TRP A 192 13.95 -11.67 -3.88
CA TRP A 192 14.04 -10.54 -2.97
C TRP A 192 13.23 -9.30 -3.43
N ILE A 193 12.52 -9.40 -4.53
CA ILE A 193 11.70 -8.32 -5.14
C ILE A 193 10.30 -8.27 -4.53
N ASP A 194 10.09 -8.97 -3.48
CA ASP A 194 8.77 -9.33 -2.96
C ASP A 194 7.84 -8.15 -2.61
N CYS A 195 8.34 -6.91 -2.55
CA CYS A 195 7.52 -5.74 -2.21
C CYS A 195 7.35 -4.74 -3.36
N VAL A 196 7.94 -4.95 -4.54
CA VAL A 196 7.89 -3.94 -5.62
C VAL A 196 6.48 -3.81 -6.18
N ASP A 197 5.81 -4.91 -6.42
CA ASP A 197 4.43 -4.92 -6.90
C ASP A 197 3.48 -4.29 -5.87
N ASP A 198 3.57 -4.71 -4.60
CA ASP A 198 2.74 -4.16 -3.52
C ASP A 198 2.96 -2.64 -3.34
N LEU A 199 4.20 -2.15 -3.49
CA LEU A 199 4.53 -0.71 -3.42
C LEU A 199 3.99 0.07 -4.63
N CYS A 200 4.06 -0.50 -5.83
CA CYS A 200 3.48 0.11 -7.02
C CYS A 200 1.95 0.15 -6.93
N ASP A 201 1.33 -0.92 -6.44
CA ASP A 201 -0.10 -0.99 -6.23
C ASP A 201 -0.55 0.02 -5.15
N ALA A 202 0.21 0.18 -4.06
CA ALA A 202 -0.05 1.21 -3.04
C ALA A 202 -0.01 2.64 -3.62
N TYR A 203 0.93 2.96 -4.52
CA TYR A 203 0.93 4.23 -5.24
C TYR A 203 -0.34 4.41 -6.08
N TRP A 204 -0.77 3.39 -6.82
CA TRP A 204 -1.98 3.48 -7.62
C TRP A 204 -3.25 3.60 -6.77
N VAL A 205 -3.28 3.00 -5.57
CA VAL A 205 -4.33 3.24 -4.58
C VAL A 205 -4.37 4.72 -4.19
N THR A 206 -3.21 5.30 -3.85
CA THR A 206 -3.09 6.71 -3.46
C THR A 206 -3.54 7.64 -4.57
N ARG A 207 -3.06 7.41 -5.80
CA ARG A 207 -3.45 8.21 -6.97
C ARG A 207 -4.93 8.05 -7.30
N THR A 208 -5.49 6.86 -7.15
CA THR A 208 -6.92 6.61 -7.35
C THR A 208 -7.75 7.40 -6.34
N CYS A 209 -7.34 7.41 -5.08
CA CYS A 209 -7.97 8.22 -4.04
C CYS A 209 -7.98 9.71 -4.46
N TYR A 210 -6.83 10.23 -4.83
CA TYR A 210 -6.75 11.62 -5.30
C TYR A 210 -7.70 11.91 -6.45
N ILE A 211 -7.65 11.14 -7.54
CA ILE A 211 -8.46 11.37 -8.74
C ILE A 211 -9.97 11.29 -8.46
N LYS A 212 -10.37 10.44 -7.48
CA LYS A 212 -11.79 10.24 -7.17
C LYS A 212 -12.34 11.25 -6.18
N GLU A 213 -11.51 11.74 -5.26
CA GLU A 213 -11.95 12.48 -4.08
C GLU A 213 -11.42 13.96 -4.09
N LYS A 214 -10.62 14.37 -5.08
CA LYS A 214 -9.99 15.69 -5.14
C LYS A 214 -10.96 16.88 -5.06
N ASP A 215 -12.22 16.68 -5.43
CA ASP A 215 -13.26 17.72 -5.37
C ASP A 215 -13.86 17.87 -3.95
N MET A 216 -13.46 17.04 -3.00
CA MET A 216 -13.87 17.17 -1.61
C MET A 216 -13.23 18.41 -0.98
N SER A 217 -14.02 19.14 -0.16
CA SER A 217 -13.52 20.30 0.55
C SER A 217 -12.36 19.95 1.48
N GLY A 218 -11.24 20.65 1.33
CA GLY A 218 -10.04 20.44 2.14
C GLY A 218 -9.14 19.30 1.66
N PHE A 219 -9.48 18.63 0.55
CA PHE A 219 -8.60 17.62 -0.04
C PHE A 219 -7.32 18.27 -0.60
N PRO A 220 -6.14 17.66 -0.40
CA PRO A 220 -4.88 18.28 -0.83
C PRO A 220 -4.73 18.29 -2.36
N GLU A 221 -4.21 19.36 -2.92
CA GLU A 221 -3.83 19.40 -4.34
C GLU A 221 -2.46 18.74 -4.54
N ILE A 222 -2.37 17.76 -5.45
CA ILE A 222 -1.14 17.05 -5.79
C ILE A 222 -0.86 17.19 -7.28
N PRO A 223 -0.03 18.15 -7.70
CA PRO A 223 0.20 18.45 -9.12
C PRO A 223 0.70 17.26 -9.94
N ASP A 224 1.48 16.37 -9.33
CA ASP A 224 1.95 15.16 -10.02
C ASP A 224 0.81 14.21 -10.39
N PHE A 225 -0.29 14.20 -9.64
CA PHE A 225 -1.45 13.36 -9.91
C PHE A 225 -2.39 13.96 -10.96
N GLU A 226 -2.28 15.27 -11.25
CA GLU A 226 -3.02 15.92 -12.34
C GLU A 226 -2.42 15.62 -13.72
N LYS A 227 -1.17 15.17 -13.79
CA LYS A 227 -0.52 14.85 -15.06
C LYS A 227 -1.23 13.69 -15.76
N GLU A 228 -1.40 13.82 -17.09
CA GLU A 228 -1.91 12.73 -17.91
C GLU A 228 -1.06 11.47 -17.76
N ILE A 229 -1.72 10.32 -17.80
CA ILE A 229 -1.03 9.03 -17.70
C ILE A 229 -0.39 8.70 -19.04
N ILE A 230 0.92 8.49 -19.04
CA ILE A 230 1.65 7.99 -20.19
C ILE A 230 1.26 6.51 -20.41
N ILE A 231 0.63 6.23 -21.55
CA ILE A 231 0.12 4.90 -21.92
C ILE A 231 1.08 4.19 -22.83
#